data_f3651206e2d47725714b7f53ab3a629e
#
_entry.id   f3651206e2d47725714b7f53ab3a629e
#
_cell.length_a   1.000
_cell.length_b   1.000
_cell.length_c   1.000
_cell.angle_alpha   90.00
_cell.angle_beta   90.00
_cell.angle_gamma   90.00
#
_symmetry.space_group_name_H-M   'P 1'
#
loop_
_entity.id
_entity.type
_entity.pdbx_description
1 polymer ?
#
loop_
_entity_poly.entity_id
_entity_poly.type
_entity_poly.pdbx_seq_one_letter_code
_entity_poly.pdbx_strand_id
1 'polypeptide(L)'
;ARKESYHRDSRKPIVEDGTLEDDQNRRDFTINAMAVCLNKDRFGELVDPFDGVYDMEDGIIATPLDPDITFSDDPLRMMRCVRFATQLNFQIEPETYEALSRNADRLKIISGERIADEMNKIMLSKHPSSGFFYLKDTGLLDLIMPELCALDKVETRSGRAHKNNYDHTMEV
;
A
#
# COMPACT_ATOMS: atom_id res chain seq x y z
N ALA A 1 3.06 -2.21 23.95
CA ALA A 1 3.77 -2.06 22.67
C ALA A 1 4.56 -3.33 22.37
N ARG A 2 4.84 -3.58 21.11
CA ARG A 2 5.56 -4.77 20.66
C ARG A 2 6.61 -4.41 19.61
N LYS A 3 7.71 -5.17 19.64
CA LYS A 3 8.74 -5.16 18.61
C LYS A 3 8.55 -6.37 17.71
N GLU A 4 8.72 -6.19 16.42
CA GLU A 4 8.57 -7.26 15.42
C GLU A 4 9.86 -7.39 14.61
N SER A 5 10.26 -8.62 14.33
CA SER A 5 11.32 -8.94 13.37
C SER A 5 10.82 -10.00 12.41
N TYR A 6 11.33 -9.98 11.17
CA TYR A 6 10.83 -10.82 10.09
C TYR A 6 11.93 -11.67 9.47
N HIS A 7 11.61 -12.89 9.08
CA HIS A 7 12.46 -13.69 8.21
C HIS A 7 12.10 -13.43 6.75
N ARG A 8 13.12 -13.44 5.87
CA ARG A 8 12.96 -13.11 4.44
C ARG A 8 11.87 -13.93 3.74
N ASP A 9 11.69 -15.19 4.10
CA ASP A 9 10.76 -16.12 3.45
C ASP A 9 9.44 -16.31 4.22
N SER A 10 9.21 -15.47 5.23
CA SER A 10 8.02 -15.53 6.07
C SER A 10 7.57 -14.14 6.46
N ARG A 11 6.27 -13.91 6.32
CA ARG A 11 5.61 -12.69 6.82
C ARG A 11 5.17 -12.81 8.29
N LYS A 12 5.39 -13.96 8.93
CA LYS A 12 5.07 -14.12 10.37
C LYS A 12 6.16 -13.44 11.18
N PRO A 13 5.83 -12.39 11.95
CA PRO A 13 6.81 -11.74 12.80
C PRO A 13 7.19 -12.62 13.99
N ILE A 14 8.44 -12.50 14.41
CA ILE A 14 8.84 -12.84 15.77
C ILE A 14 8.47 -11.61 16.59
N VAL A 15 7.64 -11.80 17.61
CA VAL A 15 7.11 -10.73 18.45
C VAL A 15 7.76 -10.75 19.81
N GLU A 16 8.29 -9.61 20.24
CA GLU A 16 8.88 -9.37 21.54
C GLU A 16 8.24 -8.15 22.20
N ASP A 17 8.39 -8.01 23.51
CA ASP A 17 8.01 -6.79 24.21
C ASP A 17 8.86 -5.61 23.71
N GLY A 18 8.19 -4.52 23.33
CA GLY A 18 8.82 -3.34 22.76
C GLY A 18 8.37 -2.03 23.40
N THR A 19 9.08 -0.97 23.08
CA THR A 19 8.75 0.40 23.43
C THR A 19 7.65 0.95 22.51
N LEU A 20 7.11 2.14 22.84
CA LEU A 20 6.20 2.86 21.94
C LEU A 20 6.88 3.15 20.60
N GLU A 21 8.15 3.55 20.62
CA GLU A 21 8.96 3.81 19.43
C GLU A 21 9.08 2.55 18.56
N ASP A 22 9.38 1.38 19.13
CA ASP A 22 9.42 0.12 18.40
C ASP A 22 8.06 -0.18 17.73
N ASP A 23 6.96 0.10 18.41
CA ASP A 23 5.62 -0.11 17.85
C ASP A 23 5.29 0.86 16.71
N GLN A 24 5.70 2.11 16.82
CA GLN A 24 5.52 3.12 15.77
C GLN A 24 6.40 2.84 14.55
N ASN A 25 7.67 2.47 14.75
CA ASN A 25 8.63 2.16 13.69
C ASN A 25 8.19 0.97 12.81
N ARG A 26 7.48 -0.02 13.37
CA ARG A 26 7.02 -1.20 12.62
C ARG A 26 5.71 -0.97 11.84
N ARG A 27 5.07 0.19 11.97
CA ARG A 27 3.81 0.50 11.28
C ARG A 27 4.02 0.61 9.77
N ASP A 28 2.92 0.45 9.03
CA ASP A 28 2.95 0.50 7.58
C ASP A 28 3.11 1.94 7.04
N PHE A 29 2.34 2.90 7.58
CA PHE A 29 2.33 4.29 7.09
C PHE A 29 2.36 5.28 8.25
N THR A 30 2.90 6.48 7.98
CA THR A 30 3.01 7.59 8.93
C THR A 30 1.67 7.95 9.54
N ILE A 31 0.61 8.03 8.72
CA ILE A 31 -0.76 8.31 9.15
C ILE A 31 -1.35 7.27 10.12
N ASN A 32 -0.75 6.07 10.18
CA ASN A 32 -1.12 4.97 11.08
C ASN A 32 -0.13 4.80 12.24
N ALA A 33 0.93 5.63 12.31
CA ALA A 33 1.99 5.51 13.30
C ALA A 33 1.85 6.51 14.47
N MET A 34 0.82 7.31 14.48
CA MET A 34 0.52 8.25 15.56
C MET A 34 -0.07 7.56 16.79
N ALA A 35 0.15 8.14 17.96
CA ALA A 35 -0.43 7.69 19.22
C ALA A 35 -0.87 8.87 20.08
N VAL A 36 -1.86 8.65 20.94
CA VAL A 36 -2.29 9.63 21.96
C VAL A 36 -2.01 9.07 23.34
N CYS A 37 -1.37 9.87 24.19
CA CYS A 37 -1.08 9.49 25.57
C CYS A 37 -2.36 9.51 26.40
N LEU A 38 -2.64 8.40 27.09
CA LEU A 38 -3.77 8.26 27.99
C LEU A 38 -3.37 8.32 29.48
N ASN A 39 -2.08 8.47 29.78
CA ASN A 39 -1.59 8.60 31.15
C ASN A 39 -1.98 9.98 31.71
N LYS A 40 -2.29 10.01 33.00
CA LYS A 40 -2.86 11.18 33.67
C LYS A 40 -2.01 12.45 33.54
N ASP A 41 -0.70 12.30 33.60
CA ASP A 41 0.30 13.38 33.54
C ASP A 41 0.48 13.99 32.15
N ARG A 42 0.20 13.22 31.09
CA ARG A 42 0.34 13.64 29.68
C ARG A 42 -0.93 13.34 28.87
N PHE A 43 -2.08 13.32 29.53
CA PHE A 43 -3.35 12.94 28.91
C PHE A 43 -3.69 13.83 27.70
N GLY A 44 -3.95 13.21 26.57
CA GLY A 44 -4.30 13.89 25.32
C GLY A 44 -3.09 14.36 24.50
N GLU A 45 -1.87 14.18 24.98
CA GLU A 45 -0.66 14.52 24.21
C GLU A 45 -0.53 13.61 22.99
N LEU A 46 -0.38 14.22 21.80
CA LEU A 46 -0.11 13.52 20.55
C LEU A 46 1.37 13.15 20.46
N VAL A 47 1.65 11.90 20.09
CA VAL A 47 2.99 11.39 19.77
C VAL A 47 3.01 11.03 18.29
N ASP A 48 3.64 11.88 17.49
CA ASP A 48 3.72 11.78 16.04
C ASP A 48 5.17 11.96 15.56
N PRO A 49 6.01 10.91 15.67
CA PRO A 49 7.43 11.02 15.36
C PRO A 49 7.75 11.08 13.86
N PHE A 50 6.77 10.88 13.01
CA PHE A 50 6.93 10.81 11.54
C PHE A 50 6.11 11.84 10.79
N ASP A 51 5.63 12.87 11.48
CA ASP A 51 4.82 13.93 10.87
C ASP A 51 3.55 13.43 10.15
N GLY A 52 2.94 12.35 10.67
CA GLY A 52 1.75 11.72 10.09
C GLY A 52 0.54 12.66 10.00
N VAL A 53 0.44 13.67 10.87
CA VAL A 53 -0.58 14.71 10.79
C VAL A 53 -0.41 15.53 9.51
N TYR A 54 0.82 15.97 9.19
CA TYR A 54 1.10 16.71 7.95
C TYR A 54 0.82 15.86 6.72
N ASP A 55 1.24 14.59 6.71
CA ASP A 55 0.94 13.68 5.60
C ASP A 55 -0.57 13.50 5.41
N MET A 56 -1.34 13.47 6.50
CA MET A 56 -2.80 13.39 6.44
C MET A 56 -3.43 14.68 5.89
N GLU A 57 -2.92 15.85 6.28
CA GLU A 57 -3.38 17.16 5.79
C GLU A 57 -3.03 17.35 4.31
N ASP A 58 -1.83 16.93 3.90
CA ASP A 58 -1.34 17.04 2.53
C ASP A 58 -1.89 15.93 1.61
N GLY A 59 -2.56 14.92 2.17
CA GLY A 59 -3.11 13.79 1.43
C GLY A 59 -2.03 12.85 0.87
N ILE A 60 -1.05 12.49 1.69
CA ILE A 60 0.11 11.67 1.33
C ILE A 60 0.09 10.32 2.06
N ILE A 61 0.45 9.25 1.34
CA ILE A 61 0.76 7.94 1.91
C ILE A 61 2.27 7.73 1.83
N ALA A 62 2.92 7.73 2.98
CA ALA A 62 4.36 7.50 3.13
C ALA A 62 4.64 6.47 4.22
N THR A 63 5.75 5.75 4.12
CA THR A 63 6.18 4.82 5.17
C THR A 63 6.94 5.55 6.28
N PRO A 64 6.84 5.12 7.56
CA PRO A 64 7.58 5.75 8.66
C PRO A 64 9.10 5.68 8.50
N LEU A 65 9.58 4.58 7.96
CA LEU A 65 11.00 4.28 7.71
C LEU A 65 11.17 3.89 6.25
N ASP A 66 12.34 3.37 5.90
CA ASP A 66 12.69 2.89 4.57
C ASP A 66 11.56 2.00 3.99
N PRO A 67 10.95 2.40 2.86
CA PRO A 67 9.85 1.65 2.25
C PRO A 67 10.27 0.27 1.76
N ASP A 68 11.51 0.06 1.33
CA ASP A 68 11.99 -1.26 0.90
C ASP A 68 12.02 -2.24 2.08
N ILE A 69 12.42 -1.80 3.27
CA ILE A 69 12.35 -2.61 4.49
C ILE A 69 10.89 -2.86 4.87
N THR A 70 10.06 -1.82 4.87
CA THR A 70 8.64 -1.89 5.22
C THR A 70 7.87 -2.91 4.38
N PHE A 71 8.11 -2.92 3.06
CA PHE A 71 7.46 -3.84 2.13
C PHE A 71 8.11 -5.23 2.10
N SER A 72 9.41 -5.31 2.38
CA SER A 72 10.08 -6.60 2.54
C SER A 72 9.62 -7.36 3.77
N ASP A 73 9.37 -6.68 4.89
CA ASP A 73 8.92 -7.27 6.15
C ASP A 73 7.51 -7.86 6.05
N ASP A 74 6.55 -7.11 5.55
CA ASP A 74 5.21 -7.62 5.22
C ASP A 74 4.76 -7.12 3.84
N PRO A 75 4.94 -7.93 2.78
CA PRO A 75 4.59 -7.53 1.41
C PRO A 75 3.11 -7.18 1.21
N LEU A 76 2.20 -7.61 2.10
CA LEU A 76 0.80 -7.19 2.03
C LEU A 76 0.66 -5.67 2.20
N ARG A 77 1.63 -5.01 2.83
CA ARG A 77 1.64 -3.55 2.97
C ARG A 77 1.65 -2.82 1.62
N MET A 78 2.18 -3.44 0.56
CA MET A 78 2.08 -2.89 -0.80
C MET A 78 0.63 -2.77 -1.25
N MET A 79 -0.18 -3.83 -1.06
CA MET A 79 -1.61 -3.80 -1.35
C MET A 79 -2.36 -2.79 -0.48
N ARG A 80 -1.97 -2.69 0.79
CA ARG A 80 -2.52 -1.71 1.73
C ARG A 80 -2.18 -0.27 1.33
N CYS A 81 -0.97 -0.03 0.80
CA CYS A 81 -0.54 1.27 0.27
C CYS A 81 -1.50 1.74 -0.83
N VAL A 82 -1.67 0.91 -1.86
CA VAL A 82 -2.59 1.19 -2.96
C VAL A 82 -4.03 1.37 -2.47
N ARG A 83 -4.48 0.51 -1.55
CA ARG A 83 -5.82 0.61 -0.98
C ARG A 83 -6.03 1.93 -0.23
N PHE A 84 -5.11 2.35 0.64
CA PHE A 84 -5.27 3.61 1.38
C PHE A 84 -5.22 4.81 0.44
N ALA A 85 -4.29 4.84 -0.53
CA ALA A 85 -4.24 5.88 -1.54
C ALA A 85 -5.58 6.01 -2.28
N THR A 86 -6.18 4.87 -2.67
CA THR A 86 -7.46 4.84 -3.38
C THR A 86 -8.63 5.25 -2.49
N GLN A 87 -8.74 4.71 -1.28
CA GLN A 87 -9.86 4.96 -0.38
C GLN A 87 -9.90 6.39 0.15
N LEU A 88 -8.73 6.94 0.47
CA LEU A 88 -8.59 8.30 1.01
C LEU A 88 -8.43 9.35 -0.08
N ASN A 89 -8.23 8.93 -1.33
CA ASN A 89 -7.87 9.80 -2.46
C ASN A 89 -6.57 10.57 -2.17
N PHE A 90 -5.58 9.88 -1.59
CA PHE A 90 -4.27 10.39 -1.27
C PHE A 90 -3.26 9.99 -2.34
N GLN A 91 -2.20 10.77 -2.48
CA GLN A 91 -1.07 10.44 -3.34
C GLN A 91 -0.07 9.57 -2.58
N ILE A 92 0.60 8.68 -3.30
CA ILE A 92 1.70 7.90 -2.72
C ILE A 92 2.97 8.74 -2.87
N GLU A 93 3.72 8.87 -1.77
CA GLU A 93 5.01 9.55 -1.76
C GLU A 93 5.96 8.90 -2.78
N PRO A 94 6.79 9.67 -3.54
CA PRO A 94 7.56 9.14 -4.68
C PRO A 94 8.46 7.96 -4.35
N GLU A 95 9.21 7.99 -3.25
CA GLU A 95 10.11 6.89 -2.88
C GLU A 95 9.32 5.65 -2.45
N THR A 96 8.23 5.84 -1.71
CA THR A 96 7.29 4.78 -1.35
C THR A 96 6.67 4.15 -2.61
N TYR A 97 6.31 4.97 -3.59
CA TYR A 97 5.77 4.49 -4.87
C TYR A 97 6.77 3.65 -5.66
N GLU A 98 8.01 4.13 -5.79
CA GLU A 98 9.07 3.38 -6.47
C GLU A 98 9.39 2.05 -5.78
N ALA A 99 9.34 2.03 -4.45
CA ALA A 99 9.55 0.82 -3.66
C ALA A 99 8.48 -0.26 -3.90
N LEU A 100 7.24 0.11 -4.28
CA LEU A 100 6.21 -0.85 -4.68
C LEU A 100 6.70 -1.71 -5.85
N SER A 101 7.24 -1.08 -6.89
CA SER A 101 7.76 -1.78 -8.08
C SER A 101 8.98 -2.63 -7.74
N ARG A 102 9.91 -2.09 -6.94
CA ARG A 102 11.12 -2.82 -6.53
C ARG A 102 10.83 -4.09 -5.73
N ASN A 103 9.75 -4.08 -4.93
CA ASN A 103 9.39 -5.18 -4.03
C ASN A 103 8.21 -6.02 -4.54
N ALA A 104 7.64 -5.74 -5.72
CA ALA A 104 6.43 -6.38 -6.23
C ALA A 104 6.50 -7.92 -6.16
N ASP A 105 7.63 -8.51 -6.56
CA ASP A 105 7.83 -9.97 -6.55
C ASP A 105 7.64 -10.63 -5.18
N ARG A 106 7.82 -9.87 -4.09
CA ARG A 106 7.60 -10.37 -2.74
C ARG A 106 6.13 -10.66 -2.44
N LEU A 107 5.22 -10.11 -3.23
CA LEU A 107 3.78 -10.37 -3.07
C LEU A 107 3.44 -11.87 -3.23
N LYS A 108 4.27 -12.64 -3.93
CA LYS A 108 4.11 -14.09 -4.16
C LYS A 108 4.07 -14.92 -2.87
N ILE A 109 4.61 -14.42 -1.75
CA ILE A 109 4.55 -15.12 -0.44
C ILE A 109 3.22 -14.90 0.31
N ILE A 110 2.36 -14.00 -0.19
CA ILE A 110 1.08 -13.67 0.43
C ILE A 110 0.00 -14.61 -0.09
N SER A 111 -0.87 -15.08 0.80
CA SER A 111 -2.02 -15.92 0.39
C SER A 111 -3.00 -15.15 -0.49
N GLY A 112 -3.55 -15.83 -1.50
CA GLY A 112 -4.54 -15.24 -2.42
C GLY A 112 -5.76 -14.65 -1.68
N GLU A 113 -6.21 -15.27 -0.59
CA GLU A 113 -7.30 -14.75 0.24
C GLU A 113 -7.02 -13.35 0.77
N ARG A 114 -5.82 -13.10 1.28
CA ARG A 114 -5.45 -11.78 1.83
C ARG A 114 -5.29 -10.71 0.75
N ILE A 115 -4.76 -11.12 -0.42
CA ILE A 115 -4.71 -10.24 -1.59
C ILE A 115 -6.14 -9.90 -2.03
N ALA A 116 -7.03 -10.89 -2.11
CA ALA A 116 -8.43 -10.70 -2.48
C ALA A 116 -9.16 -9.76 -1.51
N ASP A 117 -8.89 -9.85 -0.20
CA ASP A 117 -9.47 -8.94 0.80
C ASP A 117 -9.09 -7.48 0.54
N GLU A 118 -7.83 -7.21 0.23
CA GLU A 118 -7.38 -5.84 -0.09
C GLU A 118 -7.92 -5.38 -1.46
N MET A 119 -7.96 -6.27 -2.47
CA MET A 119 -8.57 -5.99 -3.78
C MET A 119 -10.05 -5.63 -3.65
N ASN A 120 -10.81 -6.37 -2.87
CA ASN A 120 -12.22 -6.07 -2.61
C ASN A 120 -12.40 -4.68 -2.01
N LYS A 121 -11.53 -4.27 -1.08
CA LYS A 121 -11.58 -2.93 -0.48
C LYS A 121 -11.23 -1.83 -1.49
N ILE A 122 -10.32 -2.10 -2.44
CA ILE A 122 -10.02 -1.18 -3.55
C ILE A 122 -11.24 -1.06 -4.45
N MET A 123 -11.84 -2.18 -4.88
CA MET A 123 -13.01 -2.20 -5.75
C MET A 123 -14.24 -1.51 -5.15
N LEU A 124 -14.40 -1.60 -3.83
CA LEU A 124 -15.50 -0.96 -3.10
C LEU A 124 -15.23 0.50 -2.72
N SER A 125 -14.09 1.06 -3.12
CA SER A 125 -13.78 2.47 -2.88
C SER A 125 -14.56 3.39 -3.83
N LYS A 126 -14.51 4.71 -3.55
CA LYS A 126 -15.24 5.71 -4.37
C LYS A 126 -14.67 5.83 -5.79
N HIS A 127 -13.37 5.64 -5.95
CA HIS A 127 -12.66 5.78 -7.24
C HIS A 127 -11.72 4.57 -7.47
N PRO A 128 -12.27 3.37 -7.72
CA PRO A 128 -11.48 2.13 -7.79
C PRO A 128 -10.46 2.14 -8.93
N SER A 129 -10.76 2.82 -10.04
CA SER A 129 -9.86 2.91 -11.19
C SER A 129 -8.48 3.47 -10.82
N SER A 130 -8.39 4.44 -9.90
CA SER A 130 -7.11 4.97 -9.41
C SER A 130 -6.24 3.87 -8.81
N GLY A 131 -6.84 2.97 -8.01
CA GLY A 131 -6.14 1.83 -7.44
C GLY A 131 -5.65 0.84 -8.50
N PHE A 132 -6.46 0.58 -9.52
CA PHE A 132 -6.05 -0.29 -10.63
C PHE A 132 -4.92 0.31 -11.46
N PHE A 133 -4.87 1.63 -11.65
CA PHE A 133 -3.73 2.28 -12.29
C PHE A 133 -2.46 2.13 -11.45
N TYR A 134 -2.52 2.38 -10.14
CA TYR A 134 -1.37 2.14 -9.25
C TYR A 134 -0.87 0.69 -9.31
N LEU A 135 -1.79 -0.29 -9.23
CA LEU A 135 -1.44 -1.71 -9.30
C LEU A 135 -0.77 -2.09 -10.62
N LYS A 136 -1.27 -1.54 -11.74
CA LYS A 136 -0.72 -1.80 -13.07
C LYS A 136 0.67 -1.18 -13.21
N ASP A 137 0.81 0.11 -12.91
CA ASP A 137 2.05 0.85 -13.11
C ASP A 137 3.20 0.31 -12.25
N THR A 138 2.88 -0.24 -11.06
CA THR A 138 3.88 -0.84 -10.18
C THR A 138 4.16 -2.31 -10.44
N GLY A 139 3.46 -2.93 -11.40
CA GLY A 139 3.61 -4.36 -11.73
C GLY A 139 2.92 -5.32 -10.75
N LEU A 140 2.25 -4.82 -9.73
CA LEU A 140 1.50 -5.66 -8.78
C LEU A 140 0.31 -6.34 -9.45
N LEU A 141 -0.33 -5.67 -10.43
CA LEU A 141 -1.50 -6.21 -11.12
C LEU A 141 -1.14 -7.43 -11.97
N ASP A 142 0.05 -7.45 -12.58
CA ASP A 142 0.52 -8.60 -13.37
C ASP A 142 0.66 -9.89 -12.54
N LEU A 143 0.93 -9.75 -11.24
CA LEU A 143 1.03 -10.87 -10.31
C LEU A 143 -0.32 -11.34 -9.78
N ILE A 144 -1.33 -10.47 -9.80
CA ILE A 144 -2.66 -10.71 -9.19
C ILE A 144 -3.68 -11.10 -10.26
N MET A 145 -3.73 -10.34 -11.35
CA MET A 145 -4.71 -10.47 -12.44
C MET A 145 -4.06 -10.23 -13.81
N PRO A 146 -3.17 -11.13 -14.27
CA PRO A 146 -2.47 -10.98 -15.55
C PRO A 146 -3.43 -10.88 -16.75
N GLU A 147 -4.62 -11.49 -16.63
CA GLU A 147 -5.65 -11.44 -17.68
C GLU A 147 -6.17 -10.00 -17.86
N LEU A 148 -6.27 -9.23 -16.79
CA LEU A 148 -6.68 -7.83 -16.87
C LEU A 148 -5.58 -6.97 -17.50
N CYS A 149 -4.31 -7.22 -17.18
CA CYS A 149 -3.17 -6.57 -17.83
C CYS A 149 -3.10 -6.90 -19.32
N ALA A 150 -3.52 -8.10 -19.74
CA ALA A 150 -3.56 -8.49 -21.13
C ALA A 150 -4.54 -7.68 -21.98
N LEU A 151 -5.48 -6.95 -21.38
CA LEU A 151 -6.37 -6.01 -22.06
C LEU A 151 -5.66 -4.74 -22.52
N ASP A 152 -4.44 -4.47 -22.03
CA ASP A 152 -3.62 -3.31 -22.39
C ASP A 152 -3.00 -3.45 -23.79
N LYS A 153 -3.82 -3.84 -24.78
CA LYS A 153 -3.44 -3.95 -26.17
C LYS A 153 -4.31 -3.03 -27.01
N VAL A 154 -3.66 -2.16 -27.78
CA VAL A 154 -4.34 -1.34 -28.78
C VAL A 154 -4.63 -2.24 -29.99
N GLU A 155 -5.89 -2.54 -30.23
CA GLU A 155 -6.32 -3.19 -31.47
C GLU A 155 -6.41 -2.16 -32.61
N THR A 156 -5.70 -2.40 -33.71
CA THR A 156 -5.84 -1.61 -34.93
C THR A 156 -6.79 -2.34 -35.87
N ARG A 157 -8.01 -1.83 -36.06
CA ARG A 157 -8.96 -2.34 -37.06
C ARG A 157 -9.12 -1.31 -38.19
N SER A 158 -8.93 -1.73 -39.42
CA SER A 158 -9.12 -0.89 -40.62
C SER A 158 -8.32 0.42 -40.60
N GLY A 159 -7.07 0.41 -40.08
CA GLY A 159 -6.20 1.57 -40.03
C GLY A 159 -6.54 2.62 -38.95
N ARG A 160 -7.54 2.34 -38.09
CA ARG A 160 -7.86 3.19 -36.93
C ARG A 160 -7.47 2.50 -35.63
N ALA A 161 -6.69 3.19 -34.81
CA ALA A 161 -6.40 2.74 -33.45
C ALA A 161 -7.70 2.85 -32.62
N HIS A 162 -8.13 1.75 -32.01
CA HIS A 162 -9.19 1.75 -31.01
C HIS A 162 -8.61 2.09 -29.66
N LYS A 163 -9.46 2.63 -28.76
CA LYS A 163 -9.10 2.87 -27.36
C LYS A 163 -8.60 1.56 -26.74
N ASN A 164 -7.58 1.65 -25.90
CA ASN A 164 -7.07 0.55 -25.11
C ASN A 164 -8.21 -0.07 -24.28
N ASN A 165 -8.38 -1.38 -24.36
CA ASN A 165 -9.46 -2.08 -23.65
C ASN A 165 -9.30 -2.00 -22.14
N TYR A 166 -8.07 -1.91 -21.62
CA TYR A 166 -7.82 -1.69 -20.19
C TYR A 166 -8.38 -0.33 -19.75
N ASP A 167 -8.01 0.75 -20.45
CA ASP A 167 -8.48 2.10 -20.12
C ASP A 167 -10.01 2.20 -20.22
N HIS A 168 -10.60 1.55 -21.24
CA HIS A 168 -12.05 1.50 -21.36
C HIS A 168 -12.71 0.77 -20.18
N THR A 169 -12.11 -0.34 -19.71
CA THR A 169 -12.59 -1.07 -18.53
C THR A 169 -12.51 -0.22 -17.26
N MET A 170 -11.50 0.66 -17.15
CA MET A 170 -11.34 1.55 -15.99
C MET A 170 -12.34 2.73 -16.00
N GLU A 171 -12.97 3.04 -17.12
CA GLU A 171 -13.97 4.12 -17.25
C GLU A 171 -15.41 3.68 -16.94
N VAL A 172 -15.68 2.38 -17.03
CA VAL A 172 -17.03 1.79 -16.78
C VAL A 172 -17.26 1.53 -15.31
#